data_eaf3d8c44cdbe86c5ec9e09c1ea4faf9
#
_entry.id   eaf3d8c44cdbe86c5ec9e09c1ea4faf9
#
_cell.length_a   1.000
_cell.length_b   1.000
_cell.length_c   1.000
_cell.angle_alpha   90.00
_cell.angle_beta   90.00
_cell.angle_gamma   90.00
#
_symmetry.space_group_name_H-M   'P 1'
#
loop_
_entity.id
_entity.type
_entity.pdbx_description
1 polymer ?
#
loop_
_entity_poly.entity_id
_entity_poly.type
_entity_poly.pdbx_seq_one_letter_code
_entity_poly.pdbx_strand_id
1 'polypeptide(L)'
;FYLDEQPLAQPGRNLDVYAADMERIEVLSGPQGTLFGASSQAGVVRMISNKPTPGVYEGSLEVESRYMPEGDMGGKLEAVINVPINDTTTWRLVAYRDRRGGYIDNVAGMLDASQSARFRSEGTIRSNGIPVSSSRAGFQAGSDLSNVNFVKAKARVEEDANETTYTGYRTSILKDFDDNWSVLLSYSNQTIES
;
A
#
# COMPACT_ATOMS: atom_id res chain seq x y z
N PHE A 1 -11.83 -5.08 1.07
CA PHE A 1 -10.79 -5.92 0.47
C PHE A 1 -10.59 -7.16 1.32
N TYR A 2 -10.37 -8.30 0.66
CA TYR A 2 -10.06 -9.59 1.26
C TYR A 2 -8.84 -10.20 0.56
N LEU A 3 -7.95 -10.79 1.31
CA LEU A 3 -6.91 -11.68 0.81
C LEU A 3 -7.23 -13.09 1.27
N ASP A 4 -7.48 -13.97 0.31
CA ASP A 4 -8.10 -15.27 0.54
C ASP A 4 -9.41 -15.10 1.34
N GLU A 5 -9.50 -15.61 2.57
CA GLU A 5 -10.67 -15.46 3.43
C GLU A 5 -10.49 -14.40 4.53
N GLN A 6 -9.36 -13.65 4.53
CA GLN A 6 -9.07 -12.68 5.57
C GLN A 6 -9.48 -11.26 5.17
N PRO A 7 -10.30 -10.56 5.96
CA PRO A 7 -10.61 -9.15 5.73
C PRO A 7 -9.38 -8.28 5.98
N LEU A 8 -9.08 -7.40 5.01
CA LEU A 8 -7.97 -6.45 5.08
C LEU A 8 -8.43 -5.03 5.43
N ALA A 9 -9.74 -4.81 5.50
CA ALA A 9 -10.29 -3.50 5.82
C ALA A 9 -10.11 -3.20 7.32
N GLN A 10 -9.41 -2.10 7.61
CA GLN A 10 -9.40 -1.48 8.94
C GLN A 10 -10.19 -0.17 8.89
N PRO A 11 -10.82 0.27 9.98
CA PRO A 11 -11.50 1.55 10.03
C PRO A 11 -10.57 2.71 9.62
N GLY A 12 -10.92 3.39 8.53
CA GLY A 12 -10.15 4.52 8.01
C GLY A 12 -8.93 4.19 7.15
N ARG A 13 -8.61 2.90 6.93
CA ARG A 13 -7.50 2.46 6.05
C ARG A 13 -7.88 1.21 5.26
N ASN A 14 -7.64 1.23 3.97
CA ASN A 14 -7.49 0.00 3.19
C ASN A 14 -6.02 -0.38 3.21
N LEU A 15 -5.72 -1.62 3.56
CA LEU A 15 -4.36 -2.13 3.41
C LEU A 15 -4.08 -2.29 1.92
N ASP A 16 -2.96 -1.74 1.48
CA ASP A 16 -2.46 -1.93 0.13
C ASP A 16 -1.71 -3.27 0.10
N VAL A 17 -2.24 -4.24 -0.63
CA VAL A 17 -1.67 -5.58 -0.74
C VAL A 17 -1.14 -5.79 -2.15
N TYR A 18 0.11 -6.16 -2.23
CA TYR A 18 0.75 -6.50 -3.49
C TYR A 18 0.22 -7.82 -4.05
N ALA A 19 -0.21 -7.79 -5.30
CA ALA A 19 -0.86 -8.93 -5.97
C ALA A 19 0.16 -9.88 -6.59
N ALA A 20 1.00 -10.54 -5.77
CA ALA A 20 1.94 -11.56 -6.24
C ALA A 20 1.30 -12.94 -6.27
N ASP A 21 1.52 -13.69 -7.35
CA ASP A 21 1.09 -15.09 -7.51
C ASP A 21 -0.40 -15.29 -7.15
N MET A 22 -1.27 -14.53 -7.80
CA MET A 22 -2.72 -14.61 -7.62
C MET A 22 -3.34 -15.61 -8.58
N GLU A 23 -4.25 -16.45 -8.07
CA GLU A 23 -5.09 -17.33 -8.88
C GLU A 23 -6.13 -16.49 -9.63
N ARG A 24 -6.83 -15.59 -8.91
CA ARG A 24 -7.83 -14.69 -9.46
C ARG A 24 -8.16 -13.53 -8.52
N ILE A 25 -8.78 -12.50 -9.09
CA ILE A 25 -9.36 -11.38 -8.34
C ILE A 25 -10.86 -11.37 -8.64
N GLU A 26 -11.68 -11.42 -7.61
CA GLU A 26 -13.12 -11.38 -7.69
C GLU A 26 -13.64 -10.02 -7.22
N VAL A 27 -14.56 -9.44 -7.99
CA VAL A 27 -15.24 -8.21 -7.63
C VAL A 27 -16.73 -8.49 -7.48
N LEU A 28 -17.22 -8.40 -6.27
CA LEU A 28 -18.63 -8.57 -5.93
C LEU A 28 -19.27 -7.19 -5.76
N SER A 29 -20.16 -6.81 -6.67
CA SER A 29 -20.85 -5.53 -6.63
C SER A 29 -22.09 -5.57 -5.74
N GLY A 30 -22.39 -4.44 -5.09
CA GLY A 30 -23.54 -4.30 -4.21
C GLY A 30 -23.30 -4.77 -2.77
N PRO A 31 -24.30 -4.62 -1.89
CA PRO A 31 -24.16 -4.95 -0.47
C PRO A 31 -23.90 -6.44 -0.25
N GLN A 32 -22.79 -6.77 0.40
CA GLN A 32 -22.34 -8.12 0.72
C GLN A 32 -22.28 -8.39 2.24
N GLY A 33 -22.92 -7.56 3.03
CA GLY A 33 -22.80 -7.56 4.50
C GLY A 33 -23.20 -8.88 5.19
N THR A 34 -24.05 -9.68 4.57
CA THR A 34 -24.49 -10.99 5.12
C THR A 34 -23.38 -12.05 5.11
N LEU A 35 -22.47 -12.00 4.13
CA LEU A 35 -21.36 -12.96 3.99
C LEU A 35 -20.03 -12.39 4.48
N PHE A 36 -19.81 -11.09 4.26
CA PHE A 36 -18.51 -10.43 4.46
C PHE A 36 -18.51 -9.39 5.60
N GLY A 37 -19.65 -9.24 6.32
CA GLY A 37 -19.73 -8.38 7.51
C GLY A 37 -19.87 -6.89 7.22
N ALA A 38 -19.66 -6.07 8.26
CA ALA A 38 -20.08 -4.67 8.31
C ALA A 38 -19.40 -3.71 7.31
N SER A 39 -18.24 -4.05 6.78
CA SER A 39 -17.47 -3.18 5.86
C SER A 39 -17.78 -3.39 4.37
N SER A 40 -18.82 -4.18 4.04
CA SER A 40 -19.11 -4.62 2.68
C SER A 40 -20.38 -4.00 2.10
N GLN A 41 -20.60 -2.68 2.34
CA GLN A 41 -21.81 -1.97 1.95
C GLN A 41 -21.92 -1.69 0.44
N ALA A 42 -20.79 -1.37 -0.20
CA ALA A 42 -20.75 -1.04 -1.63
C ALA A 42 -20.29 -2.19 -2.51
N GLY A 43 -19.65 -3.20 -1.93
CA GLY A 43 -19.10 -4.35 -2.61
C GLY A 43 -17.87 -4.90 -1.92
N VAL A 44 -17.32 -5.98 -2.49
CA VAL A 44 -16.13 -6.66 -1.99
C VAL A 44 -15.18 -6.95 -3.14
N VAL A 45 -13.90 -6.68 -2.93
CA VAL A 45 -12.82 -7.16 -3.78
C VAL A 45 -12.09 -8.26 -3.02
N ARG A 46 -12.04 -9.46 -3.60
CA ARG A 46 -11.34 -10.63 -3.07
C ARG A 46 -10.15 -10.95 -3.95
N MET A 47 -8.98 -10.99 -3.37
CA MET A 47 -7.75 -11.49 -3.99
C MET A 47 -7.53 -12.92 -3.52
N ILE A 48 -7.49 -13.86 -4.43
CA ILE A 48 -7.34 -15.28 -4.13
C ILE A 48 -5.97 -15.70 -4.62
N SER A 49 -5.15 -16.15 -3.68
CA SER A 49 -3.78 -16.57 -3.97
C SER A 49 -3.70 -18.01 -4.49
N ASN A 50 -2.70 -18.30 -5.31
CA ASN A 50 -2.39 -19.66 -5.70
C ASN A 50 -2.02 -20.50 -4.47
N LYS A 51 -2.61 -21.68 -4.37
CA LYS A 51 -2.32 -22.68 -3.34
C LYS A 51 -1.21 -23.62 -3.77
N PRO A 52 -0.52 -24.30 -2.84
CA PRO A 52 0.41 -25.36 -3.18
C PRO A 52 -0.30 -26.46 -4.01
N THR A 53 0.32 -26.84 -5.14
CA THR A 53 -0.21 -27.88 -6.06
C THR A 53 0.50 -29.20 -5.78
N PRO A 54 -0.21 -30.22 -5.25
CA PRO A 54 0.40 -31.51 -4.95
C PRO A 54 0.99 -32.20 -6.17
N GLY A 55 2.13 -32.85 -5.99
CA GLY A 55 2.80 -33.64 -7.03
C GLY A 55 3.47 -32.84 -8.14
N VAL A 56 3.44 -31.52 -8.11
CA VAL A 56 3.97 -30.66 -9.17
C VAL A 56 5.19 -29.89 -8.66
N TYR A 57 6.35 -30.06 -9.34
CA TYR A 57 7.47 -29.15 -9.21
C TYR A 57 7.28 -27.96 -10.18
N GLU A 58 7.14 -26.77 -9.64
CA GLU A 58 6.94 -25.54 -10.41
C GLU A 58 7.88 -24.46 -9.90
N GLY A 59 8.43 -23.67 -10.80
CA GLY A 59 9.19 -22.48 -10.45
C GLY A 59 9.06 -21.43 -11.54
N SER A 60 8.90 -20.18 -11.14
CA SER A 60 8.92 -19.03 -12.04
C SER A 60 9.76 -17.91 -11.46
N LEU A 61 10.39 -17.16 -12.35
CA LEU A 61 11.13 -15.95 -12.04
C LEU A 61 10.71 -14.89 -13.04
N GLU A 62 10.13 -13.80 -12.55
CA GLU A 62 9.78 -12.64 -13.33
C GLU A 62 10.70 -11.48 -12.98
N VAL A 63 11.30 -10.87 -14.00
CA VAL A 63 12.15 -9.69 -13.88
C VAL A 63 11.61 -8.63 -14.82
N GLU A 64 11.29 -7.46 -14.29
CA GLU A 64 10.80 -6.33 -15.06
C GLU A 64 11.67 -5.11 -14.79
N SER A 65 11.94 -4.33 -15.82
CA SER A 65 12.55 -3.00 -15.73
C SER A 65 11.59 -1.98 -16.31
N ARG A 66 11.34 -0.91 -15.57
CA ARG A 66 10.46 0.20 -15.95
C ARG A 66 11.26 1.47 -16.09
N TYR A 67 11.05 2.16 -17.19
CA TYR A 67 11.62 3.48 -17.43
C TYR A 67 10.50 4.53 -17.38
N MET A 68 10.70 5.56 -16.60
CA MET A 68 9.82 6.72 -16.51
C MET A 68 10.56 7.93 -17.12
N PRO A 69 10.05 8.57 -18.18
CA PRO A 69 10.61 9.83 -18.65
C PRO A 69 10.55 10.89 -17.54
N GLU A 70 11.67 11.58 -17.30
CA GLU A 70 11.78 12.59 -16.25
C GLU A 70 11.49 12.07 -14.83
N GLY A 71 11.82 10.80 -14.56
CA GLY A 71 11.66 10.16 -13.28
C GLY A 71 12.67 9.04 -13.06
N ASP A 72 12.62 8.44 -11.89
CA ASP A 72 13.49 7.34 -11.49
C ASP A 72 13.13 6.01 -12.19
N MET A 73 14.13 5.18 -12.39
CA MET A 73 13.92 3.83 -12.89
C MET A 73 13.24 2.95 -11.84
N GLY A 74 12.24 2.20 -12.27
CA GLY A 74 11.60 1.17 -11.47
C GLY A 74 12.01 -0.24 -11.91
N GLY A 75 11.66 -1.24 -11.11
CA GLY A 75 11.87 -2.63 -11.47
C GLY A 75 11.17 -3.59 -10.53
N LYS A 76 10.83 -4.76 -11.06
CA LYS A 76 10.18 -5.84 -10.32
C LYS A 76 11.02 -7.10 -10.40
N LEU A 77 11.12 -7.79 -9.28
CA LEU A 77 11.60 -9.16 -9.16
C LEU A 77 10.52 -9.95 -8.41
N GLU A 78 10.02 -11.00 -9.03
CA GLU A 78 9.06 -11.93 -8.40
C GLU A 78 9.53 -13.36 -8.65
N ALA A 79 9.58 -14.17 -7.61
CA ALA A 79 9.96 -15.57 -7.66
C ALA A 79 8.88 -16.42 -7.00
N VAL A 80 8.52 -17.51 -7.68
CA VAL A 80 7.57 -18.51 -7.17
C VAL A 80 8.21 -19.88 -7.23
N ILE A 81 8.06 -20.66 -6.18
CA ILE A 81 8.52 -22.05 -6.11
C ILE A 81 7.40 -22.89 -5.50
N ASN A 82 7.08 -24.01 -6.12
CA ASN A 82 6.17 -25.03 -5.61
C ASN A 82 6.90 -26.37 -5.57
N VAL A 83 7.01 -26.96 -4.38
CA VAL A 83 7.77 -28.18 -4.12
C VAL A 83 6.90 -29.19 -3.40
N PRO A 84 6.58 -30.34 -4.02
CA PRO A 84 6.03 -31.48 -3.31
C PRO A 84 7.11 -32.12 -2.43
N ILE A 85 6.94 -32.01 -1.11
CA ILE A 85 7.88 -32.61 -0.14
C ILE A 85 7.72 -34.14 -0.11
N ASN A 86 6.46 -34.56 -0.21
CA ASN A 86 6.07 -35.97 -0.37
C ASN A 86 4.66 -36.04 -0.98
N ASP A 87 4.11 -37.22 -1.15
CA ASP A 87 2.82 -37.47 -1.81
C ASP A 87 1.63 -36.75 -1.15
N THR A 88 1.76 -36.35 0.12
CA THR A 88 0.70 -35.71 0.89
C THR A 88 1.04 -34.33 1.40
N THR A 89 2.22 -33.80 1.10
CA THR A 89 2.65 -32.50 1.62
C THR A 89 3.33 -31.70 0.53
N THR A 90 2.84 -30.50 0.29
CA THR A 90 3.41 -29.58 -0.70
C THR A 90 3.68 -28.22 -0.09
N TRP A 91 4.78 -27.64 -0.44
CA TRP A 91 5.19 -26.30 -0.02
C TRP A 91 5.24 -25.36 -1.21
N ARG A 92 4.73 -24.14 -1.03
CA ARG A 92 4.81 -23.05 -2.00
C ARG A 92 5.41 -21.82 -1.34
N LEU A 93 6.34 -21.18 -2.03
CA LEU A 93 6.95 -19.92 -1.63
C LEU A 93 6.82 -18.92 -2.78
N VAL A 94 6.41 -17.71 -2.42
CA VAL A 94 6.40 -16.52 -3.29
C VAL A 94 7.22 -15.46 -2.61
N ALA A 95 8.15 -14.84 -3.31
CA ALA A 95 8.92 -13.71 -2.83
C ALA A 95 8.96 -12.64 -3.92
N TYR A 96 8.83 -11.38 -3.52
CA TYR A 96 8.79 -10.27 -4.47
C TYR A 96 9.44 -9.02 -3.91
N ARG A 97 9.97 -8.22 -4.85
CA ARG A 97 10.36 -6.84 -4.64
C ARG A 97 9.97 -6.03 -5.87
N ASP A 98 9.15 -5.00 -5.69
CA ASP A 98 8.71 -4.09 -6.75
C ASP A 98 9.03 -2.66 -6.34
N ARG A 99 10.01 -2.05 -7.01
CA ARG A 99 10.34 -0.64 -6.87
C ARG A 99 9.65 0.13 -7.99
N ARG A 100 8.81 1.07 -7.61
CA ARG A 100 8.20 2.04 -8.49
C ARG A 100 8.96 3.34 -8.34
N GLY A 101 9.71 3.72 -9.36
CA GLY A 101 10.46 4.96 -9.35
C GLY A 101 9.54 6.18 -9.20
N GLY A 102 10.03 7.20 -8.52
CA GLY A 102 9.34 8.47 -8.38
C GLY A 102 9.31 9.24 -9.69
N TYR A 103 8.43 10.21 -9.79
CA TYR A 103 8.29 11.13 -10.93
C TYR A 103 7.72 12.50 -10.52
N ILE A 104 7.59 12.74 -9.23
CA ILE A 104 7.07 13.99 -8.67
C ILE A 104 8.19 14.70 -7.91
N ASP A 105 8.64 15.81 -8.43
CA ASP A 105 9.64 16.64 -7.76
C ASP A 105 8.98 17.49 -6.69
N ASN A 106 9.52 17.42 -5.49
CA ASN A 106 9.19 18.34 -4.43
C ASN A 106 10.10 19.55 -4.50
N VAL A 107 9.67 20.57 -5.24
CA VAL A 107 10.44 21.80 -5.46
C VAL A 107 10.21 22.80 -4.35
N ALA A 108 11.21 23.66 -4.10
CA ALA A 108 11.05 24.79 -3.19
C ALA A 108 9.93 25.71 -3.70
N GLY A 109 8.77 25.70 -3.00
CA GLY A 109 7.63 26.51 -3.35
C GLY A 109 7.93 28.00 -3.20
N MET A 110 7.76 28.75 -4.28
CA MET A 110 7.60 30.20 -4.23
C MET A 110 6.12 30.50 -4.38
N LEU A 111 5.40 30.63 -3.26
CA LEU A 111 4.02 31.06 -3.28
C LEU A 111 3.99 32.59 -3.38
N ASP A 112 3.23 33.10 -4.35
CA ASP A 112 2.87 34.52 -4.38
C ASP A 112 2.07 34.86 -3.11
N ALA A 113 2.37 35.97 -2.49
CA ALA A 113 1.72 36.47 -1.28
C ALA A 113 0.18 36.52 -1.39
N SER A 114 -0.36 36.73 -2.58
CA SER A 114 -1.80 36.72 -2.86
C SER A 114 -2.45 35.34 -2.81
N GLN A 115 -1.64 34.27 -2.91
CA GLN A 115 -2.10 32.86 -2.92
C GLN A 115 -1.78 32.13 -1.64
N SER A 116 -1.12 32.80 -0.69
CA SER A 116 -0.60 32.17 0.51
C SER A 116 -1.61 32.02 1.64
N ALA A 117 -1.41 31.03 2.49
CA ALA A 117 -2.16 30.82 3.72
C ALA A 117 -1.88 31.93 4.76
N ARG A 118 -2.83 32.35 5.56
CA ARG A 118 -2.67 33.41 6.58
C ARG A 118 -2.03 32.86 7.84
N PHE A 119 -1.03 33.58 8.35
CA PHE A 119 -0.49 33.28 9.66
C PHE A 119 -1.40 33.86 10.77
N ARG A 120 -1.68 33.05 11.77
CA ARG A 120 -2.36 33.46 13.01
C ARG A 120 -1.48 33.11 14.19
N SER A 121 -1.05 34.13 14.92
CA SER A 121 -0.37 33.91 16.20
C SER A 121 -1.33 33.40 17.25
N GLU A 122 -0.78 32.71 18.25
CA GLU A 122 -1.51 32.38 19.46
C GLU A 122 -2.10 33.64 20.12
N GLY A 123 -3.31 33.55 20.64
CA GLY A 123 -4.01 34.67 21.23
C GLY A 123 -4.73 35.60 20.23
N THR A 124 -4.54 35.46 18.91
CA THR A 124 -5.30 36.25 17.92
C THR A 124 -6.80 36.06 18.11
N ILE A 125 -7.55 37.15 18.32
CA ILE A 125 -9.00 37.10 18.47
C ILE A 125 -9.66 36.86 17.11
N ARG A 126 -10.43 35.80 17.00
CA ARG A 126 -11.21 35.47 15.80
C ARG A 126 -12.49 36.30 15.73
N SER A 127 -13.15 36.30 14.59
CA SER A 127 -14.45 37.00 14.39
C SER A 127 -15.55 36.55 15.36
N ASN A 128 -15.44 35.36 15.94
CA ASN A 128 -16.37 34.82 16.94
C ASN A 128 -15.93 35.17 18.39
N GLY A 129 -14.97 36.04 18.58
CA GLY A 129 -14.47 36.46 19.90
C GLY A 129 -13.56 35.45 20.63
N ILE A 130 -13.29 34.29 20.05
CA ILE A 130 -12.48 33.24 20.68
C ILE A 130 -11.02 33.39 20.25
N PRO A 131 -10.06 33.43 21.20
CA PRO A 131 -8.65 33.48 20.83
C PRO A 131 -8.16 32.18 20.16
N VAL A 132 -7.17 32.32 19.29
CA VAL A 132 -6.49 31.17 18.67
C VAL A 132 -5.65 30.49 19.74
N SER A 133 -5.92 29.21 19.97
CA SER A 133 -5.09 28.38 20.87
C SER A 133 -3.76 28.01 20.21
N SER A 134 -2.77 27.62 21.04
CA SER A 134 -1.46 27.15 20.57
C SER A 134 -1.53 26.01 19.55
N SER A 135 -2.48 25.08 19.72
CA SER A 135 -2.71 23.96 18.80
C SER A 135 -3.26 24.37 17.43
N ARG A 136 -3.80 25.60 17.31
CA ARG A 136 -4.36 26.17 16.08
C ARG A 136 -3.61 27.39 15.57
N ALA A 137 -2.54 27.78 16.25
CA ALA A 137 -1.65 28.84 15.81
C ALA A 137 -0.82 28.39 14.61
N GLY A 138 -0.43 29.32 13.76
CA GLY A 138 0.38 29.07 12.58
C GLY A 138 -0.27 29.55 11.28
N PHE A 139 0.22 29.05 10.17
CA PHE A 139 -0.26 29.44 8.83
C PHE A 139 -1.66 28.85 8.57
N GLN A 140 -2.53 29.73 8.12
CA GLN A 140 -3.91 29.43 7.74
C GLN A 140 -4.08 29.66 6.25
N ALA A 141 -5.14 29.15 5.65
CA ALA A 141 -5.43 29.38 4.23
C ALA A 141 -5.44 30.90 3.93
N GLY A 142 -4.64 31.34 2.96
CA GLY A 142 -4.48 32.73 2.54
C GLY A 142 -3.49 33.55 3.37
N SER A 143 -2.55 32.96 4.13
CA SER A 143 -1.43 33.68 4.78
C SER A 143 -0.41 34.16 3.75
N ASP A 144 0.27 35.25 4.11
CA ASP A 144 1.45 35.69 3.38
C ASP A 144 2.67 34.81 3.73
N LEU A 145 3.16 34.06 2.76
CA LEU A 145 4.37 33.24 2.85
C LEU A 145 5.57 33.90 2.14
N SER A 146 5.61 35.24 2.06
CA SER A 146 6.72 35.95 1.46
C SER A 146 8.06 35.77 2.17
N ASN A 147 8.04 35.17 3.39
CA ASN A 147 9.25 34.77 4.09
C ASN A 147 9.83 33.47 3.48
N VAL A 148 10.57 33.60 2.42
CA VAL A 148 11.22 32.53 1.67
C VAL A 148 12.10 31.64 2.57
N ASN A 149 12.69 32.16 3.65
CA ASN A 149 13.51 31.38 4.58
C ASN A 149 12.68 30.41 5.40
N PHE A 150 11.46 30.78 5.76
CA PHE A 150 10.56 29.88 6.46
C PHE A 150 10.08 28.74 5.55
N VAL A 151 9.73 29.03 4.32
CA VAL A 151 9.32 28.03 3.31
C VAL A 151 10.48 27.08 3.01
N LYS A 152 11.69 27.61 2.79
CA LYS A 152 12.90 26.79 2.56
C LYS A 152 13.27 25.89 3.75
N ALA A 153 13.10 26.36 4.96
CA ALA A 153 13.42 25.58 6.16
C ALA A 153 12.47 24.39 6.37
N LYS A 154 11.26 24.43 5.80
CA LYS A 154 10.24 23.40 5.94
C LYS A 154 9.98 22.57 4.67
N ALA A 155 10.41 23.05 3.50
CA ALA A 155 10.26 22.30 2.26
C ALA A 155 11.37 21.26 2.14
N ARG A 156 11.03 20.00 2.09
CA ARG A 156 11.90 18.98 1.52
C ARG A 156 11.97 19.23 0.02
N VAL A 157 13.11 19.67 -0.44
CA VAL A 157 13.42 19.71 -1.87
C VAL A 157 14.00 18.35 -2.19
N GLU A 158 13.29 17.55 -2.96
CA GLU A 158 13.65 16.19 -3.28
C GLU A 158 13.16 15.87 -4.70
N GLU A 159 14.05 15.43 -5.56
CA GLU A 159 13.68 14.93 -6.87
C GLU A 159 13.02 13.56 -6.70
N ASP A 160 12.02 13.25 -7.53
CA ASP A 160 11.35 11.96 -7.59
C ASP A 160 10.77 11.47 -6.24
N ALA A 161 10.23 12.40 -5.46
CA ALA A 161 9.83 12.22 -4.05
C ALA A 161 8.72 11.19 -3.79
N ASN A 162 8.09 10.62 -4.82
CA ASN A 162 6.98 9.66 -4.68
C ASN A 162 7.38 8.22 -5.02
N GLU A 163 8.64 7.87 -4.80
CA GLU A 163 9.09 6.48 -4.89
C GLU A 163 8.30 5.57 -3.95
N THR A 164 7.97 4.37 -4.41
CA THR A 164 7.33 3.35 -3.57
C THR A 164 7.97 1.99 -3.83
N THR A 165 8.40 1.32 -2.76
CA THR A 165 8.97 -0.03 -2.83
C THR A 165 8.12 -1.00 -2.02
N TYR A 166 7.64 -2.05 -2.69
CA TYR A 166 6.98 -3.20 -2.07
C TYR A 166 8.00 -4.33 -1.94
N THR A 167 8.15 -4.87 -0.75
CA THR A 167 8.97 -6.05 -0.50
C THR A 167 8.17 -7.02 0.35
N GLY A 168 8.12 -8.28 -0.07
CA GLY A 168 7.38 -9.25 0.72
C GLY A 168 7.59 -10.70 0.27
N TYR A 169 6.99 -11.58 1.06
CA TYR A 169 6.92 -13.01 0.75
C TYR A 169 5.67 -13.64 1.34
N ARG A 170 5.25 -14.73 0.70
CA ARG A 170 4.19 -15.62 1.19
C ARG A 170 4.71 -17.05 1.13
N THR A 171 4.57 -17.78 2.22
CA THR A 171 4.87 -19.20 2.29
C THR A 171 3.62 -19.97 2.70
N SER A 172 3.38 -21.08 2.04
CA SER A 172 2.20 -21.90 2.27
C SER A 172 2.57 -23.39 2.27
N ILE A 173 1.99 -24.14 3.18
CA ILE A 173 2.12 -25.60 3.25
C ILE A 173 0.73 -26.19 3.21
N LEU A 174 0.51 -27.08 2.24
CA LEU A 174 -0.66 -27.92 2.14
C LEU A 174 -0.30 -29.33 2.62
N LYS A 175 -1.10 -29.86 3.53
CA LYS A 175 -0.99 -31.24 4.02
C LYS A 175 -2.33 -31.96 3.84
N ASP A 176 -2.32 -33.03 3.08
CA ASP A 176 -3.43 -33.94 2.94
C ASP A 176 -3.23 -35.11 3.94
N PHE A 177 -4.21 -35.36 4.80
CA PHE A 177 -4.17 -36.45 5.80
C PHE A 177 -4.84 -37.69 5.26
N ASP A 178 -5.96 -37.52 4.56
CA ASP A 178 -6.72 -38.55 3.86
C ASP A 178 -7.58 -37.89 2.76
N ASP A 179 -8.43 -38.68 2.09
CA ASP A 179 -9.29 -38.22 0.98
C ASP A 179 -10.31 -37.13 1.40
N ASN A 180 -10.55 -36.97 2.70
CA ASN A 180 -11.55 -36.03 3.23
C ASN A 180 -10.96 -34.86 4.01
N TRP A 181 -9.71 -34.93 4.43
CA TRP A 181 -9.11 -33.95 5.32
C TRP A 181 -7.80 -33.41 4.76
N SER A 182 -7.76 -32.10 4.57
CA SER A 182 -6.54 -31.38 4.28
C SER A 182 -6.41 -30.14 5.17
N VAL A 183 -5.18 -29.68 5.38
CA VAL A 183 -4.86 -28.45 6.11
C VAL A 183 -3.94 -27.60 5.25
N LEU A 184 -4.33 -26.35 5.03
CA LEU A 184 -3.52 -25.32 4.41
C LEU A 184 -3.08 -24.31 5.48
N LEU A 185 -1.78 -24.17 5.68
CA LEU A 185 -1.19 -23.14 6.51
C LEU A 185 -0.47 -22.14 5.60
N SER A 186 -0.80 -20.86 5.74
CA SER A 186 -0.17 -19.77 4.97
C SER A 186 0.30 -18.68 5.91
N TYR A 187 1.48 -18.13 5.60
CA TYR A 187 2.02 -16.97 6.27
C TYR A 187 2.49 -15.97 5.22
N SER A 188 2.17 -14.72 5.39
CA SER A 188 2.60 -13.62 4.52
C SER A 188 3.15 -12.45 5.32
N ASN A 189 4.16 -11.81 4.75
CA ASN A 189 4.72 -10.57 5.27
C ASN A 189 4.95 -9.61 4.10
N GLN A 190 4.61 -8.34 4.31
CA GLN A 190 4.83 -7.28 3.33
C GLN A 190 5.29 -6.01 4.05
N THR A 191 6.26 -5.34 3.45
CA THR A 191 6.71 -4.00 3.82
C THR A 191 6.52 -3.07 2.63
N ILE A 192 6.03 -1.86 2.89
CA ILE A 192 5.89 -0.78 1.92
C ILE A 192 6.72 0.39 2.42
N GLU A 193 7.65 0.85 1.59
CA GLU A 193 8.47 2.04 1.83
C GLU A 193 8.09 3.09 0.79
N SER A 194 7.80 4.31 1.24
CA SER A 194 7.39 5.44 0.39
C SER A 194 7.83 6.77 1.00
#